data_9b5a025fa682cba87d018dbd86a3f191
#
_entry.id   9b5a025fa682cba87d018dbd86a3f191
#
_cell.length_a   1.000
_cell.length_b   1.000
_cell.length_c   1.000
_cell.angle_alpha   90.00
_cell.angle_beta   90.00
_cell.angle_gamma   90.00
#
_symmetry.space_group_name_H-M   'P 1'
#
loop_
_entity.id
_entity.type
_entity.pdbx_description
1 polymer ?
#
loop_
_entity_poly.entity_id
_entity_poly.type
_entity_poly.pdbx_seq_one_letter_code
_entity_poly.pdbx_strand_id
1 'polypeptide(L)'
;MQRRFILKLAAALGAASLFAMNAAHAEDTIKVGVTGGPHAQIMDVVKTVAAKNGLNIKIVEFSDYVQPNAALASGDLDANSYQHDPYLQAQVKDRGYKLIRIADTVTYPMGIYSKKLKTLAELQPGAKIAVPNDPTNGGRALLLLEKQGLIKLRADAGLKATPLDIVENPKKLKIVELDAAQIPRSLGDVDAAAINTNFAMEAGLKPKQDAIAIEDPKGPYVNIIAIREADKNKPWVAKLVAAYHSPEVKQFIDNKFGGSVITAW
;
A
#
# COMPACT_ATOMS: atom_id res chain seq x y z
N MET A 1 -18.42 27.13 -68.17
CA MET A 1 -18.02 25.89 -67.44
C MET A 1 -17.08 26.12 -66.22
N GLN A 2 -16.35 27.20 -66.14
CA GLN A 2 -15.36 27.42 -65.03
C GLN A 2 -15.98 27.80 -63.69
N ARG A 3 -17.14 28.43 -63.61
CA ARG A 3 -17.72 28.81 -62.28
C ARG A 3 -18.27 27.64 -61.42
N ARG A 4 -18.62 26.52 -62.04
CA ARG A 4 -19.14 25.33 -61.34
C ARG A 4 -18.03 24.46 -60.73
N PHE A 5 -16.78 24.59 -61.20
CA PHE A 5 -15.62 23.86 -60.65
C PHE A 5 -15.09 24.49 -59.35
N ILE A 6 -15.13 25.82 -59.26
CA ILE A 6 -14.62 26.54 -58.09
C ILE A 6 -15.49 26.31 -56.82
N LEU A 7 -16.83 26.22 -57.01
CA LEU A 7 -17.75 25.93 -55.92
C LEU A 7 -17.63 24.50 -55.38
N LYS A 8 -17.24 23.52 -56.18
CA LYS A 8 -17.04 22.14 -55.72
C LYS A 8 -15.72 21.95 -54.99
N LEU A 9 -14.70 22.74 -55.30
CA LEU A 9 -13.39 22.68 -54.59
C LEU A 9 -13.47 23.34 -53.23
N ALA A 10 -14.24 24.43 -53.05
CA ALA A 10 -14.46 25.10 -51.79
C ALA A 10 -15.27 24.25 -50.79
N ALA A 11 -16.22 23.45 -51.27
CA ALA A 11 -17.02 22.55 -50.44
C ALA A 11 -16.21 21.34 -49.94
N ALA A 12 -15.22 20.86 -50.72
CA ALA A 12 -14.37 19.74 -50.31
C ALA A 12 -13.32 20.14 -49.26
N LEU A 13 -12.81 21.37 -49.31
CA LEU A 13 -11.88 21.88 -48.28
C LEU A 13 -12.60 22.22 -46.96
N GLY A 14 -13.87 22.63 -46.98
CA GLY A 14 -14.67 22.90 -45.79
C GLY A 14 -15.05 21.62 -45.00
N ALA A 15 -15.25 20.49 -45.68
CA ALA A 15 -15.58 19.22 -45.08
C ALA A 15 -14.36 18.53 -44.42
N ALA A 16 -13.15 18.74 -44.96
CA ALA A 16 -11.91 18.20 -44.40
C ALA A 16 -11.51 18.90 -43.08
N SER A 17 -11.87 20.17 -42.90
CA SER A 17 -11.52 20.94 -41.68
C SER A 17 -12.43 20.62 -40.49
N LEU A 18 -13.60 20.01 -40.70
CA LEU A 18 -14.54 19.62 -39.64
C LEU A 18 -14.22 18.24 -39.02
N PHE A 19 -13.44 17.42 -39.71
CA PHE A 19 -13.01 16.11 -39.15
C PHE A 19 -11.75 16.16 -38.32
N ALA A 20 -11.02 17.27 -38.27
CA ALA A 20 -9.78 17.42 -37.52
C ALA A 20 -9.96 17.88 -36.04
N MET A 21 -11.20 18.16 -35.60
CA MET A 21 -11.47 18.75 -34.29
C MET A 21 -12.04 17.81 -33.23
N ASN A 22 -12.15 16.52 -33.49
CA ASN A 22 -12.59 15.55 -32.48
C ASN A 22 -11.59 14.42 -32.29
N ALA A 23 -10.29 14.74 -32.08
CA ALA A 23 -9.49 13.91 -31.25
C ALA A 23 -9.88 14.25 -29.79
N ALA A 24 -11.07 13.85 -29.39
CA ALA A 24 -11.38 13.70 -27.98
C ALA A 24 -10.26 12.78 -27.45
N HIS A 25 -9.35 13.31 -26.64
CA HIS A 25 -8.46 12.48 -25.87
C HIS A 25 -9.38 11.57 -25.07
N ALA A 26 -9.49 10.31 -25.47
CA ALA A 26 -10.14 9.31 -24.64
C ALA A 26 -9.41 9.37 -23.29
N GLU A 27 -10.13 9.83 -22.27
CA GLU A 27 -9.56 9.88 -20.93
C GLU A 27 -9.14 8.46 -20.56
N ASP A 28 -7.84 8.28 -20.27
CA ASP A 28 -7.34 6.97 -19.83
C ASP A 28 -8.07 6.59 -18.55
N THR A 29 -8.73 5.45 -18.55
CA THR A 29 -9.36 4.92 -17.34
C THR A 29 -8.58 3.70 -16.87
N ILE A 30 -8.08 3.75 -15.65
CA ILE A 30 -7.33 2.65 -15.01
C ILE A 30 -8.04 2.16 -13.75
N LYS A 31 -7.82 0.90 -13.40
CA LYS A 31 -8.26 0.29 -12.15
C LYS A 31 -7.07 0.20 -11.18
N VAL A 32 -7.21 0.80 -10.01
CA VAL A 32 -6.16 0.78 -8.98
C VAL A 32 -6.66 0.03 -7.75
N GLY A 33 -5.95 -1.06 -7.40
CA GLY A 33 -6.22 -1.85 -6.21
C GLY A 33 -5.59 -1.22 -4.96
N VAL A 34 -6.36 -1.14 -3.89
CA VAL A 34 -5.92 -0.65 -2.57
C VAL A 34 -6.53 -1.52 -1.49
N THR A 35 -5.99 -1.45 -0.26
CA THR A 35 -6.74 -1.94 0.91
C THR A 35 -7.61 -0.81 1.48
N GLY A 36 -8.64 -1.18 2.23
CA GLY A 36 -9.51 -0.24 2.93
C GLY A 36 -8.78 0.72 3.88
N GLY A 37 -9.51 1.65 4.46
CA GLY A 37 -8.97 2.62 5.41
C GLY A 37 -8.04 3.66 4.75
N PRO A 38 -6.84 3.91 5.31
CA PRO A 38 -5.96 4.98 4.84
C PRO A 38 -5.55 4.88 3.36
N HIS A 39 -5.31 3.68 2.83
CA HIS A 39 -4.93 3.51 1.42
C HIS A 39 -6.05 3.98 0.47
N ALA A 40 -7.30 3.57 0.74
CA ALA A 40 -8.45 3.99 -0.04
C ALA A 40 -8.68 5.50 0.07
N GLN A 41 -8.59 6.07 1.28
CA GLN A 41 -8.76 7.51 1.52
C GLN A 41 -7.71 8.36 0.78
N ILE A 42 -6.46 7.93 0.76
CA ILE A 42 -5.41 8.60 -0.02
C ILE A 42 -5.70 8.47 -1.51
N MET A 43 -6.07 7.28 -1.99
CA MET A 43 -6.35 7.06 -3.40
C MET A 43 -7.57 7.85 -3.91
N ASP A 44 -8.55 8.18 -3.06
CA ASP A 44 -9.66 9.08 -3.42
C ASP A 44 -9.17 10.50 -3.76
N VAL A 45 -8.19 11.01 -3.00
CA VAL A 45 -7.57 12.30 -3.30
C VAL A 45 -6.73 12.21 -4.57
N VAL A 46 -5.94 11.14 -4.72
CA VAL A 46 -5.15 10.88 -5.94
C VAL A 46 -6.06 10.83 -7.17
N LYS A 47 -7.19 10.12 -7.10
CA LYS A 47 -8.22 10.06 -8.16
C LYS A 47 -8.71 11.45 -8.54
N THR A 48 -8.98 12.30 -7.55
CA THR A 48 -9.45 13.68 -7.79
C THR A 48 -8.40 14.52 -8.50
N VAL A 49 -7.12 14.37 -8.13
CA VAL A 49 -6.00 15.07 -8.77
C VAL A 49 -5.74 14.53 -10.18
N ALA A 50 -5.75 13.19 -10.33
CA ALA A 50 -5.53 12.52 -11.62
C ALA A 50 -6.56 12.93 -12.68
N ALA A 51 -7.83 13.07 -12.28
CA ALA A 51 -8.91 13.50 -13.19
C ALA A 51 -8.64 14.87 -13.81
N LYS A 52 -8.04 15.82 -13.06
CA LYS A 52 -7.66 17.14 -13.60
C LYS A 52 -6.62 17.05 -14.72
N ASN A 53 -5.88 15.93 -14.77
CA ASN A 53 -4.81 15.65 -15.73
C ASN A 53 -5.22 14.60 -16.78
N GLY A 54 -6.52 14.38 -16.95
CA GLY A 54 -7.08 13.46 -17.96
C GLY A 54 -6.75 11.98 -17.67
N LEU A 55 -6.73 11.59 -16.38
CA LEU A 55 -6.62 10.20 -15.95
C LEU A 55 -7.75 9.86 -14.99
N ASN A 56 -8.67 9.01 -15.42
CA ASN A 56 -9.74 8.48 -14.57
C ASN A 56 -9.26 7.26 -13.80
N ILE A 57 -9.48 7.23 -12.49
CA ILE A 57 -9.14 6.10 -11.62
C ILE A 57 -10.42 5.45 -11.10
N LYS A 58 -10.55 4.13 -11.33
CA LYS A 58 -11.51 3.28 -10.64
C LYS A 58 -10.81 2.57 -9.49
N ILE A 59 -11.17 2.92 -8.28
CA ILE A 59 -10.60 2.29 -7.06
C ILE A 59 -11.29 0.94 -6.86
N VAL A 60 -10.48 -0.09 -6.58
CA VAL A 60 -10.94 -1.43 -6.19
C VAL A 60 -10.37 -1.73 -4.82
N GLU A 61 -11.25 -1.82 -3.81
CA GLU A 61 -10.84 -2.08 -2.44
C GLU A 61 -10.78 -3.58 -2.14
N PHE A 62 -9.75 -3.98 -1.41
CA PHE A 62 -9.53 -5.34 -0.92
C PHE A 62 -9.45 -5.34 0.60
N SER A 63 -9.89 -6.44 1.20
CA SER A 63 -9.89 -6.64 2.66
C SER A 63 -8.65 -7.37 3.18
N ASP A 64 -7.75 -7.81 2.29
CA ASP A 64 -6.53 -8.55 2.63
C ASP A 64 -5.34 -8.15 1.75
N TYR A 65 -4.16 -8.71 2.03
CA TYR A 65 -2.94 -8.43 1.28
C TYR A 65 -2.65 -9.45 0.15
N VAL A 66 -3.41 -10.55 0.07
CA VAL A 66 -3.12 -11.65 -0.88
C VAL A 66 -3.66 -11.36 -2.27
N GLN A 67 -4.90 -10.86 -2.33
CA GLN A 67 -5.63 -10.70 -3.59
C GLN A 67 -5.10 -9.59 -4.52
N PRO A 68 -4.65 -8.40 -4.04
CA PRO A 68 -4.34 -7.29 -4.95
C PRO A 68 -3.23 -7.58 -5.95
N ASN A 69 -2.18 -8.33 -5.59
CA ASN A 69 -1.12 -8.70 -6.52
C ASN A 69 -1.57 -9.77 -7.52
N ALA A 70 -2.43 -10.70 -7.11
CA ALA A 70 -3.02 -11.68 -8.02
C ALA A 70 -3.90 -10.99 -9.07
N ALA A 71 -4.77 -10.06 -8.65
CA ALA A 71 -5.64 -9.27 -9.52
C ALA A 71 -4.83 -8.36 -10.47
N LEU A 72 -3.70 -7.82 -10.01
CA LEU A 72 -2.81 -7.04 -10.86
C LEU A 72 -2.11 -7.94 -11.90
N ALA A 73 -1.62 -9.10 -11.48
CA ALA A 73 -0.92 -10.03 -12.37
C ALA A 73 -1.85 -10.63 -13.44
N SER A 74 -3.13 -10.89 -13.11
CA SER A 74 -4.15 -11.37 -14.07
C SER A 74 -4.64 -10.32 -15.05
N GLY A 75 -4.45 -9.02 -14.76
CA GLY A 75 -4.94 -7.91 -15.58
C GLY A 75 -6.30 -7.36 -15.14
N ASP A 76 -6.85 -7.82 -14.02
CA ASP A 76 -8.09 -7.27 -13.44
C ASP A 76 -7.88 -5.87 -12.87
N LEU A 77 -6.63 -5.53 -12.52
CA LEU A 77 -6.15 -4.20 -12.15
C LEU A 77 -5.08 -3.72 -13.12
N ASP A 78 -4.86 -2.41 -13.19
CA ASP A 78 -3.76 -1.77 -13.91
C ASP A 78 -2.60 -1.40 -12.98
N ALA A 79 -2.91 -1.04 -11.74
CA ALA A 79 -1.93 -0.76 -10.69
C ALA A 79 -2.47 -1.21 -9.33
N ASN A 80 -1.59 -1.31 -8.32
CA ASN A 80 -2.00 -1.34 -6.93
C ASN A 80 -1.10 -0.46 -6.04
N SER A 81 -1.65 0.01 -4.91
CA SER A 81 -0.93 0.79 -3.90
C SER A 81 -1.45 0.40 -2.51
N TYR A 82 -0.83 -0.62 -1.89
CA TYR A 82 -1.21 -1.16 -0.60
C TYR A 82 -0.06 -1.81 0.17
N GLN A 83 1.06 -2.07 -0.50
CA GLN A 83 2.17 -2.89 -0.05
C GLN A 83 3.48 -2.12 -0.02
N HIS A 84 4.41 -2.57 0.81
CA HIS A 84 5.80 -2.12 0.80
C HIS A 84 6.66 -2.96 -0.15
N ASP A 85 7.81 -2.43 -0.55
CA ASP A 85 8.68 -3.08 -1.53
C ASP A 85 9.13 -4.50 -1.11
N PRO A 86 9.57 -4.79 0.12
CA PRO A 86 9.92 -6.16 0.53
C PRO A 86 8.77 -7.17 0.32
N TYR A 87 7.50 -6.76 0.50
CA TYR A 87 6.35 -7.64 0.24
C TYR A 87 6.21 -7.92 -1.25
N LEU A 88 6.27 -6.89 -2.11
CA LEU A 88 6.25 -7.08 -3.56
C LEU A 88 7.35 -8.02 -4.03
N GLN A 89 8.60 -7.82 -3.57
CA GLN A 89 9.74 -8.67 -3.95
C GLN A 89 9.54 -10.12 -3.54
N ALA A 90 8.97 -10.37 -2.36
CA ALA A 90 8.61 -11.71 -1.93
C ALA A 90 7.57 -12.34 -2.86
N GLN A 91 6.48 -11.62 -3.18
CA GLN A 91 5.42 -12.10 -4.07
C GLN A 91 5.94 -12.37 -5.50
N VAL A 92 6.77 -11.49 -6.04
CA VAL A 92 7.42 -11.69 -7.35
C VAL A 92 8.27 -12.94 -7.35
N LYS A 93 9.08 -13.16 -6.31
CA LYS A 93 9.95 -14.33 -6.19
C LYS A 93 9.14 -15.62 -6.01
N ASP A 94 8.17 -15.62 -5.08
CA ASP A 94 7.52 -16.84 -4.62
C ASP A 94 6.36 -17.26 -5.54
N ARG A 95 5.73 -16.30 -6.24
CA ARG A 95 4.59 -16.50 -7.16
C ARG A 95 4.95 -16.38 -8.65
N GLY A 96 6.14 -15.89 -8.96
CA GLY A 96 6.57 -15.67 -10.35
C GLY A 96 5.86 -14.52 -11.06
N TYR A 97 5.26 -13.57 -10.31
CA TYR A 97 4.58 -12.43 -10.89
C TYR A 97 5.53 -11.52 -11.65
N LYS A 98 5.08 -10.98 -12.80
CA LYS A 98 5.80 -9.98 -13.59
C LYS A 98 5.35 -8.56 -13.18
N LEU A 99 5.55 -8.25 -11.91
CA LEU A 99 5.17 -6.96 -11.30
C LEU A 99 6.43 -6.18 -10.95
N ILE A 100 6.34 -4.85 -11.08
CA ILE A 100 7.42 -3.92 -10.76
C ILE A 100 6.91 -2.76 -9.93
N ARG A 101 7.76 -2.23 -9.07
CA ARG A 101 7.59 -0.94 -8.40
C ARG A 101 7.85 0.19 -9.39
N ILE A 102 7.04 1.26 -9.30
CA ILE A 102 7.21 2.46 -10.12
C ILE A 102 7.41 3.75 -9.30
N ALA A 103 6.94 3.79 -8.05
CA ALA A 103 7.10 4.95 -7.18
C ALA A 103 7.00 4.55 -5.71
N ASP A 104 7.64 5.34 -4.84
CA ASP A 104 7.37 5.33 -3.40
C ASP A 104 6.09 6.09 -3.10
N THR A 105 5.45 5.75 -1.98
CA THR A 105 4.22 6.41 -1.56
C THR A 105 4.32 6.89 -0.11
N VAL A 106 3.96 6.07 0.84
CA VAL A 106 3.94 6.42 2.26
C VAL A 106 4.57 5.34 3.12
N THR A 107 5.01 5.73 4.30
CA THR A 107 5.40 4.78 5.35
C THR A 107 4.29 4.67 6.38
N TYR A 108 3.99 3.43 6.76
CA TYR A 108 3.08 3.06 7.83
C TYR A 108 3.87 2.37 8.95
N PRO A 109 4.38 3.09 9.96
CA PRO A 109 5.11 2.45 11.07
C PRO A 109 4.24 1.43 11.78
N MET A 110 4.69 0.17 11.86
CA MET A 110 3.96 -0.89 12.55
C MET A 110 3.89 -0.62 14.05
N GLY A 111 2.73 -0.84 14.66
CA GLY A 111 2.54 -0.68 16.11
C GLY A 111 2.31 -2.00 16.83
N ILE A 112 2.70 -2.06 18.10
CA ILE A 112 2.28 -3.11 19.03
C ILE A 112 1.16 -2.55 19.90
N TYR A 113 0.06 -3.26 20.00
CA TYR A 113 -1.15 -2.84 20.70
C TYR A 113 -1.56 -3.89 21.75
N SER A 114 -2.27 -3.44 22.77
CA SER A 114 -2.85 -4.31 23.79
C SER A 114 -4.15 -3.72 24.33
N LYS A 115 -5.11 -4.58 24.67
CA LYS A 115 -6.29 -4.23 25.48
C LYS A 115 -6.08 -4.45 26.97
N LYS A 116 -5.00 -5.15 27.35
CA LYS A 116 -4.72 -5.60 28.71
C LYS A 116 -3.59 -4.85 29.38
N LEU A 117 -2.62 -4.38 28.58
CA LEU A 117 -1.35 -3.82 29.05
C LEU A 117 -1.23 -2.37 28.60
N LYS A 118 -0.56 -1.57 29.42
CA LYS A 118 -0.19 -0.19 29.09
C LYS A 118 1.23 -0.06 28.56
N THR A 119 2.09 -1.01 28.90
CA THR A 119 3.51 -1.05 28.48
C THR A 119 3.94 -2.49 28.22
N LEU A 120 4.97 -2.68 27.39
CA LEU A 120 5.57 -4.00 27.14
C LEU A 120 6.27 -4.59 28.37
N ALA A 121 6.65 -3.76 29.36
CA ALA A 121 7.23 -4.22 30.61
C ALA A 121 6.29 -5.11 31.43
N GLU A 122 4.97 -4.90 31.29
CA GLU A 122 3.92 -5.65 32.00
C GLU A 122 3.68 -7.06 31.44
N LEU A 123 4.29 -7.41 30.29
CA LEU A 123 4.18 -8.76 29.72
C LEU A 123 4.67 -9.82 30.71
N GLN A 124 3.79 -10.74 31.05
CA GLN A 124 4.08 -11.87 31.93
C GLN A 124 4.79 -13.02 31.18
N PRO A 125 5.52 -13.89 31.85
CA PRO A 125 6.05 -15.11 31.25
C PRO A 125 4.92 -15.95 30.61
N GLY A 126 5.16 -16.40 29.37
CA GLY A 126 4.17 -17.17 28.60
C GLY A 126 3.09 -16.34 27.92
N ALA A 127 3.17 -15.00 27.96
CA ALA A 127 2.23 -14.12 27.29
C ALA A 127 2.15 -14.40 25.77
N LYS A 128 0.95 -14.26 25.20
CA LYS A 128 0.69 -14.47 23.78
C LYS A 128 0.81 -13.16 23.01
N ILE A 129 1.59 -13.16 21.95
CA ILE A 129 1.73 -12.02 21.04
C ILE A 129 1.33 -12.44 19.64
N ALA A 130 0.28 -11.81 19.09
CA ALA A 130 -0.12 -12.03 17.70
C ALA A 130 0.77 -11.23 16.74
N VAL A 131 1.14 -11.87 15.63
CA VAL A 131 1.94 -11.29 14.54
C VAL A 131 1.34 -11.69 13.20
N PRO A 132 1.57 -10.91 12.10
CA PRO A 132 1.16 -11.32 10.77
C PRO A 132 1.82 -12.63 10.33
N ASN A 133 1.09 -13.46 9.57
CA ASN A 133 1.55 -14.76 9.08
C ASN A 133 2.21 -14.69 7.70
N ASP A 134 2.24 -13.53 7.04
CA ASP A 134 3.01 -13.39 5.81
C ASP A 134 4.50 -13.19 6.12
N PRO A 135 5.41 -13.72 5.25
CA PRO A 135 6.83 -13.80 5.56
C PRO A 135 7.47 -12.44 5.86
N THR A 136 6.99 -11.36 5.26
CA THR A 136 7.63 -10.05 5.40
C THR A 136 7.08 -9.24 6.56
N ASN A 137 5.75 -9.25 6.81
CA ASN A 137 5.19 -8.58 7.98
C ASN A 137 5.38 -9.39 9.27
N GLY A 138 5.39 -10.73 9.20
CA GLY A 138 5.78 -11.60 10.31
C GLY A 138 7.19 -11.32 10.77
N GLY A 139 8.16 -11.34 9.84
CA GLY A 139 9.55 -10.99 10.13
C GLY A 139 9.71 -9.56 10.67
N ARG A 140 9.00 -8.59 10.08
CA ARG A 140 8.96 -7.19 10.56
C ARG A 140 8.47 -7.09 12.01
N ALA A 141 7.41 -7.83 12.36
CA ALA A 141 6.89 -7.87 13.73
C ALA A 141 7.91 -8.47 14.70
N LEU A 142 8.59 -9.55 14.31
CA LEU A 142 9.64 -10.16 15.14
C LEU A 142 10.83 -9.22 15.33
N LEU A 143 11.28 -8.51 14.28
CA LEU A 143 12.32 -7.48 14.38
C LEU A 143 11.90 -6.33 15.30
N LEU A 144 10.63 -5.94 15.30
CA LEU A 144 10.11 -4.94 16.22
C LEU A 144 10.15 -5.45 17.66
N LEU A 145 9.78 -6.72 17.92
CA LEU A 145 9.87 -7.33 19.24
C LEU A 145 11.34 -7.43 19.73
N GLU A 146 12.27 -7.76 18.83
CA GLU A 146 13.70 -7.77 19.12
C GLU A 146 14.21 -6.38 19.48
N LYS A 147 13.84 -5.35 18.72
CA LYS A 147 14.19 -3.94 19.00
C LYS A 147 13.68 -3.49 20.37
N GLN A 148 12.57 -4.07 20.85
CA GLN A 148 12.03 -3.82 22.19
C GLN A 148 12.71 -4.67 23.28
N GLY A 149 13.70 -5.49 22.93
CA GLY A 149 14.42 -6.35 23.88
C GLY A 149 13.61 -7.54 24.43
N LEU A 150 12.51 -7.89 23.76
CA LEU A 150 11.62 -8.97 24.20
C LEU A 150 12.09 -10.35 23.75
N ILE A 151 12.76 -10.43 22.60
CA ILE A 151 13.33 -11.64 22.00
C ILE A 151 14.67 -11.29 21.37
N LYS A 152 15.44 -12.32 21.00
CA LYS A 152 16.59 -12.18 20.13
C LYS A 152 16.47 -13.14 18.96
N LEU A 153 16.70 -12.65 17.76
CA LEU A 153 16.68 -13.42 16.54
C LEU A 153 18.08 -13.88 16.17
N ARG A 154 18.17 -14.94 15.40
CA ARG A 154 19.42 -15.38 14.76
C ARG A 154 19.96 -14.25 13.87
N ALA A 155 21.25 -13.99 13.89
CA ALA A 155 21.88 -12.84 13.24
C ALA A 155 21.62 -12.75 11.70
N ASP A 156 21.40 -13.89 11.04
CA ASP A 156 21.15 -14.00 9.60
C ASP A 156 19.67 -14.14 9.22
N ALA A 157 18.74 -14.02 10.18
CA ALA A 157 17.29 -14.18 9.93
C ALA A 157 16.73 -13.12 8.95
N GLY A 158 17.21 -11.87 9.04
CA GLY A 158 16.85 -10.81 8.10
C GLY A 158 15.38 -10.43 8.15
N LEU A 159 14.89 -9.83 7.04
CA LEU A 159 13.52 -9.31 6.94
C LEU A 159 12.43 -10.40 6.87
N LYS A 160 12.80 -11.66 6.66
CA LYS A 160 11.89 -12.81 6.59
C LYS A 160 12.04 -13.73 7.81
N ALA A 161 12.47 -13.19 8.96
CA ALA A 161 12.55 -13.93 10.21
C ALA A 161 11.22 -14.62 10.53
N THR A 162 11.31 -15.82 11.08
CA THR A 162 10.19 -16.64 11.52
C THR A 162 10.29 -16.90 13.03
N PRO A 163 9.27 -17.38 13.71
CA PRO A 163 9.38 -17.75 15.12
C PRO A 163 10.47 -18.81 15.40
N LEU A 164 10.87 -19.60 14.40
CA LEU A 164 11.96 -20.57 14.50
C LEU A 164 13.36 -19.94 14.58
N ASP A 165 13.47 -18.66 14.22
CA ASP A 165 14.70 -17.90 14.26
C ASP A 165 14.93 -17.22 15.63
N ILE A 166 14.01 -17.38 16.59
CA ILE A 166 14.14 -16.87 17.95
C ILE A 166 15.14 -17.71 18.71
N VAL A 167 16.30 -17.12 19.05
CA VAL A 167 17.37 -17.79 19.82
C VAL A 167 17.34 -17.47 21.32
N GLU A 168 16.77 -16.32 21.71
CA GLU A 168 16.52 -15.97 23.11
C GLU A 168 15.08 -15.48 23.28
N ASN A 169 14.40 -16.00 24.30
CA ASN A 169 13.03 -15.63 24.66
C ASN A 169 12.87 -15.72 26.18
N PRO A 170 13.42 -14.76 26.92
CA PRO A 170 13.51 -14.85 28.38
C PRO A 170 12.13 -14.91 29.05
N LYS A 171 11.13 -14.27 28.50
CA LYS A 171 9.74 -14.33 29.00
C LYS A 171 8.94 -15.51 28.45
N LYS A 172 9.53 -16.40 27.64
CA LYS A 172 8.84 -17.54 27.01
C LYS A 172 7.56 -17.11 26.28
N LEU A 173 7.62 -15.98 25.58
CA LEU A 173 6.50 -15.43 24.82
C LEU A 173 6.03 -16.44 23.79
N LYS A 174 4.71 -16.55 23.61
CA LYS A 174 4.07 -17.41 22.63
C LYS A 174 3.69 -16.58 21.41
N ILE A 175 4.40 -16.76 20.31
CA ILE A 175 4.08 -16.07 19.05
C ILE A 175 2.91 -16.79 18.39
N VAL A 176 1.86 -16.02 18.06
CA VAL A 176 0.64 -16.50 17.41
C VAL A 176 0.56 -15.84 16.03
N GLU A 177 0.78 -16.62 14.98
CA GLU A 177 0.75 -16.13 13.61
C GLU A 177 -0.69 -16.12 13.08
N LEU A 178 -1.17 -14.96 12.64
CA LEU A 178 -2.52 -14.74 12.13
C LEU A 178 -2.47 -13.93 10.82
N ASP A 179 -3.52 -14.05 10.02
CA ASP A 179 -3.72 -13.13 8.89
C ASP A 179 -3.74 -11.68 9.39
N ALA A 180 -2.99 -10.80 8.73
CA ALA A 180 -2.81 -9.41 9.17
C ALA A 180 -4.14 -8.66 9.36
N ALA A 181 -5.13 -8.92 8.50
CA ALA A 181 -6.46 -8.31 8.58
C ALA A 181 -7.29 -8.82 9.78
N GLN A 182 -6.95 -9.99 10.34
CA GLN A 182 -7.66 -10.56 11.49
C GLN A 182 -7.07 -10.15 12.83
N ILE A 183 -5.81 -9.69 12.86
CA ILE A 183 -5.12 -9.38 14.11
C ILE A 183 -5.85 -8.33 14.97
N PRO A 184 -6.41 -7.21 14.43
CA PRO A 184 -7.12 -6.25 15.25
C PRO A 184 -8.29 -6.86 16.03
N ARG A 185 -8.97 -7.85 15.45
CA ARG A 185 -10.10 -8.55 16.09
C ARG A 185 -9.64 -9.47 17.20
N SER A 186 -8.43 -10.02 17.10
CA SER A 186 -7.87 -10.95 18.09
C SER A 186 -7.30 -10.28 19.34
N LEU A 187 -7.25 -8.92 19.41
CA LEU A 187 -6.69 -8.19 20.55
C LEU A 187 -7.29 -8.55 21.92
N GLY A 188 -8.51 -9.08 21.96
CA GLY A 188 -9.13 -9.59 23.19
C GLY A 188 -8.55 -10.92 23.66
N ASP A 189 -8.05 -11.75 22.74
CA ASP A 189 -7.66 -13.14 22.95
C ASP A 189 -6.17 -13.31 23.21
N VAL A 190 -5.37 -12.27 22.94
CA VAL A 190 -3.91 -12.24 23.15
C VAL A 190 -3.53 -11.17 24.18
N ASP A 191 -2.29 -11.16 24.59
CA ASP A 191 -1.79 -10.16 25.54
C ASP A 191 -1.27 -8.90 24.83
N ALA A 192 -0.71 -9.05 23.65
CA ALA A 192 -0.36 -7.96 22.75
C ALA A 192 -0.40 -8.43 21.28
N ALA A 193 -0.41 -7.50 20.34
CA ALA A 193 -0.35 -7.81 18.92
C ALA A 193 0.42 -6.76 18.12
N ALA A 194 1.27 -7.20 17.20
CA ALA A 194 1.87 -6.35 16.19
C ALA A 194 0.87 -6.20 15.02
N ILE A 195 0.40 -4.98 14.77
CA ILE A 195 -0.65 -4.70 13.79
C ILE A 195 -0.13 -3.72 12.75
N ASN A 196 -0.31 -4.05 11.48
CA ASN A 196 -0.06 -3.13 10.38
C ASN A 196 -0.96 -1.90 10.52
N THR A 197 -0.39 -0.72 10.41
CA THR A 197 -1.04 0.55 10.75
C THR A 197 -2.34 0.81 9.98
N ASN A 198 -2.44 0.41 8.69
CA ASN A 198 -3.70 0.55 7.96
C ASN A 198 -4.83 -0.26 8.60
N PHE A 199 -4.59 -1.51 9.00
CA PHE A 199 -5.59 -2.35 9.69
C PHE A 199 -5.87 -1.86 11.12
N ALA A 200 -4.86 -1.34 11.81
CA ALA A 200 -5.07 -0.71 13.12
C ALA A 200 -6.02 0.48 13.00
N MET A 201 -5.78 1.38 12.04
CA MET A 201 -6.62 2.56 11.81
C MET A 201 -8.03 2.20 11.32
N GLU A 202 -8.15 1.20 10.44
CA GLU A 202 -9.44 0.67 9.98
C GLU A 202 -10.28 0.10 11.15
N ALA A 203 -9.61 -0.52 12.13
CA ALA A 203 -10.23 -0.98 13.37
C ALA A 203 -10.47 0.13 14.42
N GLY A 204 -10.21 1.40 14.09
CA GLY A 204 -10.44 2.56 14.96
C GLY A 204 -9.30 2.85 15.95
N LEU A 205 -8.19 2.12 15.90
CA LEU A 205 -7.02 2.40 16.72
C LEU A 205 -6.27 3.64 16.19
N LYS A 206 -5.71 4.41 17.11
CA LYS A 206 -4.91 5.60 16.81
C LYS A 206 -3.44 5.30 17.07
N PRO A 207 -2.61 5.00 16.05
CA PRO A 207 -1.27 4.46 16.23
C PRO A 207 -0.41 5.23 17.24
N LYS A 208 -0.40 6.56 17.17
CA LYS A 208 0.39 7.40 18.09
C LYS A 208 -0.12 7.46 19.53
N GLN A 209 -1.36 7.07 19.78
CA GLN A 209 -2.00 7.15 21.10
C GLN A 209 -2.15 5.77 21.74
N ASP A 210 -2.52 4.77 20.94
CA ASP A 210 -2.95 3.45 21.42
C ASP A 210 -1.82 2.40 21.32
N ALA A 211 -0.78 2.64 20.50
CA ALA A 211 0.34 1.71 20.41
C ALA A 211 1.21 1.80 21.68
N ILE A 212 1.50 0.65 22.29
CA ILE A 212 2.42 0.52 23.44
C ILE A 212 3.89 0.42 23.00
N ALA A 213 4.13 0.19 21.70
CA ALA A 213 5.39 0.40 21.00
C ALA A 213 5.09 0.65 19.53
N ILE A 214 5.95 1.42 18.87
CA ILE A 214 5.83 1.74 17.45
C ILE A 214 7.19 1.66 16.76
N GLU A 215 7.19 1.22 15.53
CA GLU A 215 8.36 1.10 14.67
C GLU A 215 8.94 2.48 14.31
N ASP A 216 10.26 2.53 14.12
CA ASP A 216 10.93 3.69 13.53
C ASP A 216 10.50 3.81 12.04
N PRO A 217 10.01 4.98 11.59
CA PRO A 217 9.60 5.15 10.20
C PRO A 217 10.74 5.03 9.18
N LYS A 218 12.00 5.10 9.61
CA LYS A 218 13.19 5.02 8.75
C LYS A 218 13.58 3.58 8.36
N GLY A 219 12.60 2.70 8.22
CA GLY A 219 12.81 1.30 7.85
C GLY A 219 12.64 1.05 6.34
N PRO A 220 12.89 -0.19 5.89
CA PRO A 220 12.77 -0.58 4.48
C PRO A 220 11.32 -0.75 4.01
N TYR A 221 10.35 -0.43 4.84
CA TYR A 221 8.92 -0.74 4.62
C TYR A 221 8.14 0.42 4.01
N VAL A 222 8.78 1.23 3.16
CA VAL A 222 8.10 2.24 2.36
C VAL A 222 7.12 1.55 1.42
N ASN A 223 5.88 2.03 1.41
CA ASN A 223 4.84 1.55 0.50
C ASN A 223 5.07 2.12 -0.89
N ILE A 224 4.52 1.43 -1.88
CA ILE A 224 4.83 1.66 -3.29
C ILE A 224 3.57 1.61 -4.16
N ILE A 225 3.70 2.12 -5.37
CA ILE A 225 2.80 1.79 -6.48
C ILE A 225 3.45 0.66 -7.27
N ALA A 226 2.70 -0.42 -7.50
CA ALA A 226 3.11 -1.53 -8.35
C ALA A 226 2.23 -1.64 -9.59
N ILE A 227 2.86 -2.04 -10.71
CA ILE A 227 2.22 -2.29 -12.01
C ILE A 227 2.79 -3.58 -12.63
N ARG A 228 2.16 -4.07 -13.69
CA ARG A 228 2.79 -5.09 -14.54
C ARG A 228 3.99 -4.50 -15.27
N GLU A 229 5.07 -5.27 -15.40
CA GLU A 229 6.27 -4.86 -16.13
C GLU A 229 5.97 -4.45 -17.59
N ALA A 230 5.03 -5.15 -18.23
CA ALA A 230 4.59 -4.85 -19.59
C ALA A 230 3.96 -3.46 -19.75
N ASP A 231 3.47 -2.87 -18.68
CA ASP A 231 2.74 -1.59 -18.69
C ASP A 231 3.64 -0.38 -18.40
N LYS A 232 4.93 -0.58 -18.11
CA LYS A 232 5.86 0.46 -17.63
C LYS A 232 5.97 1.70 -18.51
N ASN A 233 5.73 1.55 -19.81
CA ASN A 233 5.82 2.65 -20.78
C ASN A 233 4.45 3.25 -21.17
N LYS A 234 3.35 2.84 -20.51
CA LYS A 234 2.03 3.39 -20.80
C LYS A 234 1.91 4.84 -20.32
N PRO A 235 1.28 5.74 -21.08
CA PRO A 235 1.20 7.17 -20.74
C PRO A 235 0.56 7.45 -19.37
N TRP A 236 -0.39 6.64 -18.93
CA TRP A 236 -1.07 6.80 -17.65
C TRP A 236 -0.14 6.59 -16.45
N VAL A 237 0.98 5.87 -16.60
CA VAL A 237 1.92 5.58 -15.51
C VAL A 237 2.50 6.88 -14.92
N ALA A 238 3.01 7.76 -15.78
CA ALA A 238 3.54 9.04 -15.34
C ALA A 238 2.46 9.95 -14.71
N LYS A 239 1.24 9.93 -15.27
CA LYS A 239 0.10 10.68 -14.73
C LYS A 239 -0.30 10.20 -13.33
N LEU A 240 -0.33 8.88 -13.11
CA LEU A 240 -0.63 8.29 -11.80
C LEU A 240 0.40 8.68 -10.75
N VAL A 241 1.70 8.55 -11.07
CA VAL A 241 2.79 8.93 -10.15
C VAL A 241 2.72 10.42 -9.82
N ALA A 242 2.57 11.29 -10.83
CA ALA A 242 2.47 12.73 -10.65
C ALA A 242 1.25 13.12 -9.79
N ALA A 243 0.10 12.46 -9.97
CA ALA A 243 -1.08 12.69 -9.15
C ALA A 243 -0.87 12.25 -7.70
N TYR A 244 -0.24 11.09 -7.48
CA TYR A 244 0.07 10.61 -6.13
C TYR A 244 1.04 11.53 -5.40
N HIS A 245 2.09 12.01 -6.07
CA HIS A 245 3.13 12.88 -5.50
C HIS A 245 2.74 14.37 -5.49
N SER A 246 1.47 14.68 -5.68
CA SER A 246 1.01 16.08 -5.68
C SER A 246 1.04 16.72 -4.29
N PRO A 247 1.19 18.05 -4.22
CA PRO A 247 1.07 18.80 -2.97
C PRO A 247 -0.28 18.59 -2.25
N GLU A 248 -1.36 18.42 -3.00
CA GLU A 248 -2.70 18.19 -2.48
C GLU A 248 -2.79 16.86 -1.72
N VAL A 249 -2.20 15.78 -2.27
CA VAL A 249 -2.15 14.47 -1.61
C VAL A 249 -1.28 14.54 -0.36
N LYS A 250 -0.11 15.18 -0.44
CA LYS A 250 0.75 15.38 0.72
C LYS A 250 0.03 16.13 1.84
N GLN A 251 -0.63 17.24 1.52
CA GLN A 251 -1.37 18.04 2.49
C GLN A 251 -2.52 17.25 3.12
N PHE A 252 -3.22 16.43 2.33
CA PHE A 252 -4.26 15.56 2.86
C PHE A 252 -3.67 14.56 3.88
N ILE A 253 -2.56 13.91 3.53
CA ILE A 253 -1.90 12.94 4.42
C ILE A 253 -1.49 13.58 5.74
N ASP A 254 -0.82 14.73 5.68
CA ASP A 254 -0.33 15.45 6.86
C ASP A 254 -1.50 15.85 7.79
N ASN A 255 -2.57 16.39 7.22
CA ASN A 255 -3.73 16.86 7.97
C ASN A 255 -4.59 15.71 8.52
N LYS A 256 -4.80 14.66 7.71
CA LYS A 256 -5.73 13.58 8.05
C LYS A 256 -5.15 12.62 9.08
N PHE A 257 -3.86 12.27 8.94
CA PHE A 257 -3.26 11.18 9.70
C PHE A 257 -2.32 11.65 10.81
N GLY A 258 -2.05 12.95 10.93
CA GLY A 258 -1.29 13.55 12.03
C GLY A 258 0.08 12.88 12.27
N GLY A 259 0.72 12.40 11.18
CA GLY A 259 2.02 11.72 11.19
C GLY A 259 1.97 10.24 11.61
N SER A 260 0.78 9.61 11.66
CA SER A 260 0.67 8.14 11.71
C SER A 260 0.91 7.49 10.33
N VAL A 261 0.73 8.28 9.27
CA VAL A 261 1.09 7.97 7.89
C VAL A 261 2.04 9.07 7.43
N ILE A 262 3.16 8.70 6.84
CA ILE A 262 4.26 9.62 6.53
C ILE A 262 4.56 9.52 5.04
N THR A 263 4.58 10.66 4.33
CA THR A 263 4.97 10.71 2.92
C THR A 263 6.43 10.32 2.74
N ALA A 264 6.73 9.58 1.66
CA ALA A 264 8.07 9.05 1.36
C ALA A 264 8.59 9.48 -0.03
N TRP A 265 8.08 10.63 -0.55
CA TRP A 265 8.57 11.28 -1.77
C TRP A 265 8.90 12.74 -1.53
#